data_36064194269feb170bb3e5f8a2c9c343
#
_entry.id   36064194269feb170bb3e5f8a2c9c343
#
_cell.length_a   1.000
_cell.length_b   1.000
_cell.length_c   1.000
_cell.angle_alpha   90.00
_cell.angle_beta   90.00
_cell.angle_gamma   90.00
#
_symmetry.space_group_name_H-M   'P 1'
#
loop_
_entity.id
_entity.type
_entity.pdbx_description
1 polymer ?
#
loop_
_entity_poly.entity_id
_entity_poly.type
_entity_poly.pdbx_seq_one_letter_code
_entity_poly.pdbx_strand_id
1 'polypeptide(L)'
;VEATLSYTISPIHSEAYFVKLAKELEGMGADAICIKDMANLLLPMEAYSLVKALKETVSVPIHLHTHNTSGTGDMTLLMAAYAGVDIVDTALSPMANGTSQPATESLVATLQGTVRDTGLSLEKMSPVAAHFRKVAQRLQDAGILDPKVLRVDTNTLLYQVPGGMLSNLISQLKQAGKEDKYYDVLSEIPRVRKD
;
A
#
# COMPACT_ATOMS: atom_id res chain seq x y z
N VAL A 1 -5.18 -18.93 -9.17
CA VAL A 1 -4.87 -18.58 -7.76
C VAL A 1 -3.80 -17.50 -7.74
N GLU A 2 -4.03 -16.38 -7.05
CA GLU A 2 -3.00 -15.38 -6.79
C GLU A 2 -2.30 -15.69 -5.47
N ALA A 3 -0.98 -15.87 -5.51
CA ALA A 3 -0.17 -16.10 -4.31
C ALA A 3 0.40 -14.77 -3.81
N THR A 4 0.27 -14.53 -2.49
CA THR A 4 0.60 -13.23 -1.90
C THR A 4 1.86 -13.29 -1.04
N LEU A 5 2.81 -12.42 -1.35
CA LEU A 5 4.01 -12.16 -0.56
C LEU A 5 3.72 -10.99 0.41
N SER A 6 3.63 -11.27 1.71
CA SER A 6 3.51 -10.20 2.71
C SER A 6 4.85 -9.49 2.85
N TYR A 7 4.95 -8.28 2.30
CA TYR A 7 6.18 -7.50 2.35
C TYR A 7 6.47 -7.01 3.77
N THR A 8 7.70 -7.20 4.20
CA THR A 8 8.21 -6.72 5.48
C THR A 8 9.71 -6.45 5.40
N ILE A 9 10.24 -5.68 6.33
CA ILE A 9 11.65 -5.35 6.43
C ILE A 9 12.24 -6.06 7.64
N SER A 10 13.21 -6.95 7.40
CA SER A 10 14.01 -7.59 8.44
C SER A 10 15.32 -8.12 7.84
N PRO A 11 16.30 -8.52 8.66
CA PRO A 11 17.54 -9.11 8.15
C PRO A 11 17.36 -10.36 7.27
N ILE A 12 16.21 -11.05 7.40
CA ILE A 12 15.90 -12.27 6.63
C ILE A 12 15.16 -11.93 5.32
N HIS A 13 14.27 -10.95 5.34
CA HIS A 13 13.39 -10.61 4.22
C HIS A 13 14.11 -9.70 3.21
N SER A 14 15.12 -10.25 2.55
CA SER A 14 15.85 -9.59 1.45
C SER A 14 15.08 -9.72 0.13
N GLU A 15 15.48 -8.95 -0.89
CA GLU A 15 14.97 -9.10 -2.26
C GLU A 15 15.11 -10.55 -2.74
N ALA A 16 16.26 -11.17 -2.54
CA ALA A 16 16.52 -12.56 -2.92
C ALA A 16 15.56 -13.55 -2.21
N TYR A 17 15.16 -13.28 -0.98
CA TYR A 17 14.16 -14.07 -0.27
C TYR A 17 12.80 -14.02 -0.98
N PHE A 18 12.32 -12.83 -1.33
CA PHE A 18 11.03 -12.68 -2.00
C PHE A 18 11.04 -13.27 -3.41
N VAL A 19 12.14 -13.10 -4.16
CA VAL A 19 12.31 -13.68 -5.50
C VAL A 19 12.29 -15.20 -5.44
N LYS A 20 13.01 -15.80 -4.49
CA LYS A 20 13.00 -17.26 -4.28
C LYS A 20 11.59 -17.76 -3.95
N LEU A 21 10.91 -17.11 -3.01
CA LEU A 21 9.55 -17.49 -2.60
C LEU A 21 8.56 -17.38 -3.76
N ALA A 22 8.64 -16.31 -4.57
CA ALA A 22 7.80 -16.14 -5.75
C ALA A 22 7.98 -17.29 -6.75
N LYS A 23 9.23 -17.70 -7.00
CA LYS A 23 9.54 -18.83 -7.89
C LYS A 23 9.00 -20.15 -7.37
N GLU A 24 9.08 -20.38 -6.06
CA GLU A 24 8.50 -21.56 -5.43
C GLU A 24 6.98 -21.58 -5.58
N LEU A 25 6.30 -20.45 -5.35
CA LEU A 25 4.85 -20.31 -5.49
C LEU A 25 4.38 -20.49 -6.94
N GLU A 26 5.10 -19.94 -7.92
CA GLU A 26 4.85 -20.22 -9.34
C GLU A 26 4.98 -21.71 -9.64
N GLY A 27 6.03 -22.36 -9.15
CA GLY A 27 6.23 -23.81 -9.29
C GLY A 27 5.12 -24.65 -8.64
N MET A 28 4.43 -24.12 -7.65
CA MET A 28 3.25 -24.74 -7.01
C MET A 28 1.94 -24.47 -7.76
N GLY A 29 1.97 -23.71 -8.86
CA GLY A 29 0.83 -23.44 -9.74
C GLY A 29 0.10 -22.13 -9.44
N ALA A 30 0.76 -21.12 -8.88
CA ALA A 30 0.19 -19.79 -8.78
C ALA A 30 0.02 -19.17 -10.17
N ASP A 31 -1.12 -18.53 -10.43
CA ASP A 31 -1.45 -17.84 -11.68
C ASP A 31 -0.98 -16.38 -11.69
N ALA A 32 -0.70 -15.79 -10.52
CA ALA A 32 -0.15 -14.45 -10.31
C ALA A 32 0.57 -14.38 -8.96
N ILE A 33 1.51 -13.44 -8.83
CA ILE A 33 2.21 -13.12 -7.57
C ILE A 33 1.86 -11.70 -7.14
N CYS A 34 1.28 -11.56 -5.95
CA CYS A 34 0.98 -10.26 -5.35
C CYS A 34 2.02 -9.88 -4.29
N ILE A 35 2.65 -8.73 -4.43
CA ILE A 35 3.42 -8.09 -3.36
C ILE A 35 2.43 -7.29 -2.51
N LYS A 36 2.22 -7.70 -1.26
CA LYS A 36 1.29 -7.01 -0.34
C LYS A 36 2.06 -6.21 0.70
N ASP A 37 2.13 -4.92 0.49
CA ASP A 37 2.75 -3.95 1.40
C ASP A 37 1.68 -3.24 2.22
N MET A 38 1.32 -3.82 3.36
CA MET A 38 0.25 -3.34 4.23
C MET A 38 0.59 -2.07 5.01
N ALA A 39 1.88 -1.75 5.16
CA ALA A 39 2.34 -0.65 6.00
C ALA A 39 3.02 0.46 5.20
N ASN A 40 3.01 0.36 3.86
CA ASN A 40 3.70 1.29 2.96
C ASN A 40 5.20 1.41 3.32
N LEU A 41 5.84 0.24 3.50
CA LEU A 41 7.28 0.11 3.82
C LEU A 41 8.13 -0.05 2.57
N LEU A 42 7.54 -0.50 1.47
CA LEU A 42 8.22 -0.68 0.19
C LEU A 42 8.47 0.68 -0.45
N LEU A 43 9.68 1.17 -0.29
CA LEU A 43 10.08 2.46 -0.84
C LEU A 43 10.23 2.41 -2.36
N PRO A 44 10.17 3.55 -3.07
CA PRO A 44 10.10 3.58 -4.53
C PRO A 44 11.25 2.84 -5.24
N MET A 45 12.48 2.98 -4.77
CA MET A 45 13.64 2.33 -5.41
C MET A 45 13.68 0.83 -5.12
N GLU A 46 13.29 0.41 -3.92
CA GLU A 46 13.12 -1.00 -3.56
C GLU A 46 11.98 -1.66 -4.37
N ALA A 47 10.89 -0.93 -4.61
CA ALA A 47 9.81 -1.41 -5.47
C ALA A 47 10.29 -1.63 -6.91
N TYR A 48 11.07 -0.69 -7.46
CA TYR A 48 11.67 -0.84 -8.77
C TYR A 48 12.56 -2.09 -8.84
N SER A 49 13.47 -2.25 -7.86
CA SER A 49 14.40 -3.38 -7.82
C SER A 49 13.68 -4.72 -7.69
N LEU A 50 12.77 -4.83 -6.70
CA LEU A 50 12.03 -6.06 -6.43
C LEU A 50 11.12 -6.47 -7.60
N VAL A 51 10.34 -5.53 -8.16
CA VAL A 51 9.47 -5.83 -9.31
C VAL A 51 10.30 -6.26 -10.50
N LYS A 52 11.40 -5.58 -10.80
CA LYS A 52 12.30 -5.96 -11.89
C LYS A 52 12.86 -7.36 -11.71
N ALA A 53 13.38 -7.68 -10.52
CA ALA A 53 13.91 -9.01 -10.20
C ALA A 53 12.84 -10.11 -10.31
N LEU A 54 11.62 -9.84 -9.88
CA LEU A 54 10.48 -10.76 -10.04
C LEU A 54 10.14 -10.97 -11.51
N LYS A 55 10.03 -9.91 -12.31
CA LYS A 55 9.74 -9.98 -13.76
C LYS A 55 10.82 -10.74 -14.55
N GLU A 56 12.06 -10.73 -14.07
CA GLU A 56 13.17 -11.51 -14.66
C GLU A 56 13.14 -13.00 -14.21
N THR A 57 12.43 -13.34 -13.14
CA THR A 57 12.48 -14.67 -12.50
C THR A 57 11.25 -15.52 -12.72
N VAL A 58 10.05 -14.92 -12.71
CA VAL A 58 8.77 -15.62 -12.89
C VAL A 58 8.08 -15.16 -14.17
N SER A 59 7.25 -16.05 -14.74
CA SER A 59 6.51 -15.79 -15.99
C SER A 59 5.09 -15.28 -15.74
N VAL A 60 4.58 -15.49 -14.53
CA VAL A 60 3.22 -15.06 -14.13
C VAL A 60 3.15 -13.56 -13.86
N PRO A 61 1.97 -12.93 -13.99
CA PRO A 61 1.79 -11.51 -13.69
C PRO A 61 2.22 -11.14 -12.27
N ILE A 62 2.83 -9.96 -12.13
CA ILE A 62 3.18 -9.34 -10.85
C ILE A 62 2.16 -8.27 -10.51
N HIS A 63 1.56 -8.41 -9.34
CA HIS A 63 0.63 -7.46 -8.75
C HIS A 63 1.28 -6.74 -7.57
N LEU A 64 1.11 -5.44 -7.46
CA LEU A 64 1.55 -4.65 -6.31
C LEU A 64 0.35 -4.03 -5.61
N HIS A 65 0.14 -4.43 -4.36
CA HIS A 65 -0.78 -3.83 -3.41
C HIS A 65 0.02 -3.07 -2.35
N THR A 66 -0.12 -1.76 -2.30
CA THR A 66 0.48 -0.93 -1.25
C THR A 66 -0.51 0.11 -0.75
N HIS A 67 -0.29 0.59 0.47
CA HIS A 67 -1.03 1.72 1.05
C HIS A 67 -0.28 3.03 0.80
N ASN A 68 -0.85 4.16 1.25
CA ASN A 68 -0.19 5.46 1.16
C ASN A 68 0.03 6.10 2.54
N THR A 69 0.22 5.26 3.54
CA THR A 69 0.30 5.68 4.95
C THR A 69 1.51 6.57 5.21
N SER A 70 2.66 6.24 4.64
CA SER A 70 3.89 7.05 4.75
C SER A 70 3.95 8.21 3.75
N GLY A 71 3.04 8.24 2.77
CA GLY A 71 3.04 9.21 1.66
C GLY A 71 3.97 8.86 0.50
N THR A 72 4.62 7.69 0.52
CA THR A 72 5.49 7.23 -0.57
C THR A 72 4.78 6.39 -1.61
N GLY A 73 3.52 5.99 -1.36
CA GLY A 73 2.79 5.01 -2.15
C GLY A 73 2.64 5.40 -3.63
N ASP A 74 2.32 6.66 -3.94
CA ASP A 74 2.23 7.13 -5.34
C ASP A 74 3.58 6.98 -6.07
N MET A 75 4.68 7.35 -5.42
CA MET A 75 6.03 7.20 -5.97
C MET A 75 6.42 5.72 -6.10
N THR A 76 6.03 4.89 -5.14
CA THR A 76 6.24 3.44 -5.16
C THR A 76 5.53 2.80 -6.36
N LEU A 77 4.25 3.13 -6.60
CA LEU A 77 3.51 2.63 -7.76
C LEU A 77 4.09 3.11 -9.08
N LEU A 78 4.55 4.36 -9.14
CA LEU A 78 5.21 4.90 -10.33
C LEU A 78 6.47 4.11 -10.67
N MET A 79 7.34 3.87 -9.68
CA MET A 79 8.59 3.13 -9.88
C MET A 79 8.32 1.65 -10.21
N ALA A 80 7.32 1.03 -9.61
CA ALA A 80 6.88 -0.32 -9.96
C ALA A 80 6.36 -0.38 -11.40
N ALA A 81 5.61 0.62 -11.87
CA ALA A 81 5.14 0.70 -13.25
C ALA A 81 6.32 0.74 -14.23
N TYR A 82 7.35 1.55 -13.96
CA TYR A 82 8.57 1.58 -14.78
C TYR A 82 9.38 0.29 -14.72
N ALA A 83 9.35 -0.44 -13.60
CA ALA A 83 9.98 -1.76 -13.46
C ALA A 83 9.23 -2.88 -14.20
N GLY A 84 7.97 -2.66 -14.59
CA GLY A 84 7.22 -3.63 -15.39
C GLY A 84 6.12 -4.36 -14.62
N VAL A 85 5.64 -3.86 -13.49
CA VAL A 85 4.49 -4.42 -12.80
C VAL A 85 3.28 -4.52 -13.75
N ASP A 86 2.51 -5.58 -13.61
CA ASP A 86 1.36 -5.85 -14.49
C ASP A 86 0.06 -5.28 -13.90
N ILE A 87 -0.09 -5.34 -12.57
CA ILE A 87 -1.30 -4.93 -11.85
C ILE A 87 -0.91 -4.08 -10.65
N VAL A 88 -1.66 -3.02 -10.39
CA VAL A 88 -1.51 -2.21 -9.17
C VAL A 88 -2.88 -1.89 -8.57
N ASP A 89 -2.96 -1.86 -7.24
CA ASP A 89 -4.15 -1.46 -6.53
C ASP A 89 -4.14 0.03 -6.21
N THR A 90 -5.27 0.67 -6.47
CA THR A 90 -5.49 2.09 -6.18
C THR A 90 -6.91 2.31 -5.66
N ALA A 91 -7.17 3.47 -5.06
CA ALA A 91 -8.49 3.87 -4.61
C ALA A 91 -8.94 5.16 -5.30
N LEU A 92 -10.22 5.32 -5.55
CA LEU A 92 -10.77 6.59 -6.04
C LEU A 92 -10.44 7.73 -5.08
N SER A 93 -10.03 8.88 -5.61
CA SER A 93 -9.46 9.99 -4.84
C SER A 93 -10.21 10.39 -3.57
N PRO A 94 -11.57 10.37 -3.49
CA PRO A 94 -12.27 10.69 -2.24
C PRO A 94 -12.09 9.68 -1.10
N MET A 95 -11.61 8.48 -1.41
CA MET A 95 -11.40 7.38 -0.46
C MET A 95 -9.91 6.96 -0.41
N ALA A 96 -9.03 7.67 -1.09
CA ALA A 96 -7.61 7.35 -1.23
C ALA A 96 -6.75 7.97 -0.13
N ASN A 97 -5.48 7.58 -0.11
CA ASN A 97 -4.40 8.07 0.74
C ASN A 97 -4.45 7.63 2.21
N GLY A 98 -3.42 7.98 2.96
CA GLY A 98 -3.26 7.56 4.34
C GLY A 98 -3.30 6.04 4.47
N THR A 99 -4.21 5.52 5.30
CA THR A 99 -4.39 4.08 5.49
C THR A 99 -5.07 3.37 4.31
N SER A 100 -5.51 4.11 3.29
CA SER A 100 -5.98 3.55 2.02
C SER A 100 -4.86 3.49 0.97
N GLN A 101 -5.19 3.14 -0.27
CA GLN A 101 -4.27 3.05 -1.38
C GLN A 101 -4.01 4.45 -2.00
N PRO A 102 -2.99 4.59 -2.84
CA PRO A 102 -2.80 5.79 -3.68
C PRO A 102 -4.01 6.09 -4.55
N ALA A 103 -4.15 7.37 -4.94
CA ALA A 103 -5.29 7.81 -5.73
C ALA A 103 -5.21 7.33 -7.18
N THR A 104 -6.27 6.67 -7.66
CA THR A 104 -6.36 6.14 -9.04
C THR A 104 -6.17 7.24 -10.07
N GLU A 105 -6.88 8.36 -9.91
CA GLU A 105 -6.85 9.47 -10.87
C GLU A 105 -5.45 10.09 -10.98
N SER A 106 -4.71 10.16 -9.87
CA SER A 106 -3.34 10.68 -9.86
C SER A 106 -2.39 9.78 -10.64
N LEU A 107 -2.49 8.46 -10.44
CA LEU A 107 -1.66 7.50 -11.17
C LEU A 107 -2.00 7.48 -12.66
N VAL A 108 -3.30 7.48 -13.01
CA VAL A 108 -3.76 7.54 -14.41
C VAL A 108 -3.21 8.79 -15.10
N ALA A 109 -3.32 9.96 -14.48
CA ALA A 109 -2.79 11.21 -15.03
C ALA A 109 -1.27 11.16 -15.19
N THR A 110 -0.56 10.56 -14.23
CA THR A 110 0.90 10.45 -14.25
C THR A 110 1.41 9.54 -15.38
N LEU A 111 0.69 8.44 -15.66
CA LEU A 111 1.09 7.46 -16.67
C LEU A 111 0.57 7.79 -18.08
N GLN A 112 -0.35 8.74 -18.21
CA GLN A 112 -0.97 9.12 -19.49
C GLN A 112 0.10 9.52 -20.51
N GLY A 113 0.01 8.94 -21.72
CA GLY A 113 0.95 9.20 -22.82
C GLY A 113 2.34 8.56 -22.66
N THR A 114 2.57 7.80 -21.58
CA THR A 114 3.80 7.01 -21.40
C THR A 114 3.63 5.59 -21.96
N VAL A 115 4.72 4.82 -21.97
CA VAL A 115 4.68 3.38 -22.34
C VAL A 115 3.86 2.53 -21.32
N ARG A 116 3.46 3.12 -20.22
CA ARG A 116 2.64 2.52 -19.16
C ARG A 116 1.25 3.16 -19.06
N ASP A 117 0.83 3.84 -20.11
CA ASP A 117 -0.52 4.42 -20.15
C ASP A 117 -1.58 3.35 -19.89
N THR A 118 -2.46 3.61 -18.94
CA THR A 118 -3.51 2.68 -18.53
C THR A 118 -4.69 2.63 -19.50
N GLY A 119 -4.79 3.58 -20.42
CA GLY A 119 -5.95 3.77 -21.30
C GLY A 119 -7.21 4.25 -20.59
N LEU A 120 -7.15 4.52 -19.27
CA LEU A 120 -8.29 5.06 -18.52
C LEU A 120 -8.47 6.56 -18.78
N SER A 121 -9.72 7.02 -18.78
CA SER A 121 -10.09 8.41 -19.03
C SER A 121 -10.45 9.13 -17.72
N LEU A 122 -9.71 10.18 -17.39
CA LEU A 122 -10.02 11.06 -16.24
C LEU A 122 -11.41 11.68 -16.34
N GLU A 123 -11.85 12.03 -17.55
CA GLU A 123 -13.19 12.54 -17.81
C GLU A 123 -14.29 11.55 -17.39
N LYS A 124 -14.11 10.25 -17.76
CA LYS A 124 -15.05 9.18 -17.40
C LYS A 124 -14.99 8.83 -15.90
N MET A 125 -13.84 9.01 -15.27
CA MET A 125 -13.66 8.76 -13.83
C MET A 125 -14.25 9.89 -12.97
N SER A 126 -14.28 11.11 -13.46
CA SER A 126 -14.75 12.30 -12.71
C SER A 126 -16.16 12.13 -12.10
N PRO A 127 -17.20 11.68 -12.83
CA PRO A 127 -18.52 11.46 -12.24
C PRO A 127 -18.53 10.33 -11.20
N VAL A 128 -17.69 9.31 -11.37
CA VAL A 128 -17.54 8.22 -10.38
C VAL A 128 -16.91 8.76 -9.10
N ALA A 129 -15.83 9.53 -9.21
CA ALA A 129 -15.20 10.19 -8.06
C ALA A 129 -16.16 11.17 -7.36
N ALA A 130 -16.99 11.92 -8.13
CA ALA A 130 -18.00 12.80 -7.57
C ALA A 130 -19.08 12.03 -6.76
N HIS A 131 -19.46 10.84 -7.21
CA HIS A 131 -20.35 9.96 -6.44
C HIS A 131 -19.70 9.53 -5.12
N PHE A 132 -18.47 9.00 -5.17
CA PHE A 132 -17.77 8.55 -3.97
C PHE A 132 -17.38 9.67 -3.01
N ARG A 133 -17.24 10.92 -3.48
CA ARG A 133 -17.09 12.09 -2.59
C ARG A 133 -18.32 12.28 -1.71
N LYS A 134 -19.51 12.07 -2.25
CA LYS A 134 -20.77 12.12 -1.46
C LYS A 134 -20.86 10.95 -0.48
N VAL A 135 -20.38 9.76 -0.88
CA VAL A 135 -20.31 8.58 0.01
C VAL A 135 -19.35 8.86 1.16
N ALA A 136 -18.12 9.31 0.86
CA ALA A 136 -17.11 9.65 1.87
C ALA A 136 -17.64 10.68 2.88
N GLN A 137 -18.31 11.73 2.38
CA GLN A 137 -18.91 12.74 3.27
C GLN A 137 -19.97 12.14 4.20
N ARG A 138 -20.85 11.29 3.70
CA ARG A 138 -21.86 10.60 4.54
C ARG A 138 -21.21 9.72 5.61
N LEU A 139 -20.13 9.00 5.28
CA LEU A 139 -19.40 8.17 6.23
C LEU A 139 -18.69 9.03 7.29
N GLN A 140 -18.17 10.20 6.91
CA GLN A 140 -17.58 11.15 7.84
C GLN A 140 -18.64 11.76 8.78
N ASP A 141 -19.77 12.20 8.24
CA ASP A 141 -20.88 12.76 9.02
C ASP A 141 -21.46 11.73 10.01
N ALA A 142 -21.45 10.45 9.63
CA ALA A 142 -21.87 9.34 10.48
C ALA A 142 -20.79 8.91 11.50
N GLY A 143 -19.59 9.52 11.48
CA GLY A 143 -18.48 9.14 12.37
C GLY A 143 -17.85 7.77 12.06
N ILE A 144 -18.16 7.17 10.88
CA ILE A 144 -17.63 5.87 10.45
C ILE A 144 -16.23 6.05 9.83
N LEU A 145 -16.03 7.10 9.04
CA LEU A 145 -14.76 7.46 8.45
C LEU A 145 -14.19 8.69 9.16
N ASP A 146 -13.12 8.52 9.93
CA ASP A 146 -12.35 9.64 10.45
C ASP A 146 -11.41 10.17 9.37
N PRO A 147 -11.52 11.45 8.93
CA PRO A 147 -10.64 12.03 7.92
C PRO A 147 -9.15 11.98 8.30
N LYS A 148 -8.82 11.82 9.58
CA LYS A 148 -7.44 11.68 10.04
C LYS A 148 -6.75 10.43 9.50
N VAL A 149 -7.49 9.35 9.24
CA VAL A 149 -6.92 8.10 8.72
C VAL A 149 -6.48 8.23 7.25
N LEU A 150 -6.96 9.25 6.54
CA LEU A 150 -6.56 9.55 5.17
C LEU A 150 -5.34 10.49 5.09
N ARG A 151 -4.75 10.85 6.23
CA ARG A 151 -3.56 11.68 6.30
C ARG A 151 -2.30 10.82 6.27
N VAL A 152 -1.25 11.39 5.70
CA VAL A 152 0.09 10.81 5.72
C VAL A 152 0.66 10.87 7.14
N ASP A 153 1.26 9.76 7.59
CA ASP A 153 2.06 9.67 8.81
C ASP A 153 3.41 8.99 8.51
N THR A 154 4.45 9.80 8.37
CA THR A 154 5.81 9.31 8.07
C THR A 154 6.42 8.49 9.21
N ASN A 155 5.87 8.56 10.43
CA ASN A 155 6.32 7.71 11.53
C ASN A 155 6.06 6.22 11.25
N THR A 156 5.16 5.88 10.32
CA THR A 156 4.95 4.50 9.87
C THR A 156 6.26 3.86 9.39
N LEU A 157 7.16 4.63 8.77
CA LEU A 157 8.47 4.16 8.34
C LEU A 157 9.40 3.80 9.52
N LEU A 158 9.20 4.43 10.67
CA LEU A 158 9.96 4.17 11.90
C LEU A 158 9.36 3.00 12.69
N TYR A 159 8.04 3.03 12.89
CA TYR A 159 7.35 2.03 13.70
C TYR A 159 7.01 0.76 12.91
N GLN A 160 6.91 0.86 11.59
CA GLN A 160 6.59 -0.24 10.67
C GLN A 160 5.29 -0.97 11.04
N VAL A 161 4.29 -0.21 11.46
CA VAL A 161 2.97 -0.72 11.85
C VAL A 161 1.95 -0.40 10.76
N PRO A 162 1.23 -1.40 10.24
CA PRO A 162 0.17 -1.18 9.26
C PRO A 162 -0.91 -0.22 9.78
N GLY A 163 -1.44 0.63 8.89
CA GLY A 163 -2.46 1.62 9.23
C GLY A 163 -3.71 1.02 9.90
N GLY A 164 -4.15 -0.17 9.48
CA GLY A 164 -5.25 -0.90 10.13
C GLY A 164 -4.93 -1.30 11.58
N MET A 165 -3.68 -1.67 11.88
CA MET A 165 -3.25 -1.95 13.25
C MET A 165 -3.19 -0.67 14.10
N LEU A 166 -2.77 0.45 13.52
CA LEU A 166 -2.80 1.75 14.20
C LEU A 166 -4.23 2.16 14.59
N SER A 167 -5.17 1.98 13.67
CA SER A 167 -6.60 2.24 13.94
C SER A 167 -7.14 1.35 15.05
N ASN A 168 -6.77 0.06 15.07
CA ASN A 168 -7.15 -0.86 16.15
C ASN A 168 -6.51 -0.47 17.48
N LEU A 169 -5.23 -0.08 17.49
CA LEU A 169 -4.53 0.39 18.69
C LEU A 169 -5.22 1.61 19.29
N ILE A 170 -5.57 2.61 18.47
CA ILE A 170 -6.31 3.80 18.92
C ILE A 170 -7.63 3.39 19.55
N SER A 171 -8.39 2.50 18.89
CA SER A 171 -9.67 2.02 19.39
C SER A 171 -9.54 1.30 20.75
N GLN A 172 -8.53 0.43 20.89
CA GLN A 172 -8.26 -0.29 22.14
C GLN A 172 -7.82 0.63 23.26
N LEU A 173 -6.94 1.60 22.98
CA LEU A 173 -6.54 2.60 23.97
C LEU A 173 -7.71 3.45 24.43
N LYS A 174 -8.62 3.82 23.51
CA LYS A 174 -9.84 4.54 23.83
C LYS A 174 -10.75 3.73 24.74
N GLN A 175 -10.97 2.45 24.44
CA GLN A 175 -11.75 1.55 25.29
C GLN A 175 -11.13 1.37 26.69
N ALA A 176 -9.81 1.42 26.79
CA ALA A 176 -9.07 1.33 28.05
C ALA A 176 -8.96 2.68 28.81
N GLY A 177 -9.45 3.79 28.23
CA GLY A 177 -9.29 5.14 28.80
C GLY A 177 -7.83 5.60 28.88
N LYS A 178 -6.99 5.16 27.94
CA LYS A 178 -5.54 5.42 27.88
C LYS A 178 -5.11 6.02 26.56
N GLU A 179 -5.91 6.87 25.97
CA GLU A 179 -5.63 7.53 24.68
C GLU A 179 -4.33 8.35 24.70
N ASP A 180 -3.98 8.91 25.88
CA ASP A 180 -2.75 9.64 26.14
C ASP A 180 -1.48 8.79 25.96
N LYS A 181 -1.60 7.45 26.03
CA LYS A 181 -0.49 6.50 25.88
C LYS A 181 -0.17 6.11 24.46
N TYR A 182 -0.89 6.64 23.49
CA TYR A 182 -0.70 6.25 22.07
C TYR A 182 0.75 6.40 21.60
N TYR A 183 1.36 7.55 21.81
CA TYR A 183 2.75 7.80 21.39
C TYR A 183 3.77 7.02 22.23
N ASP A 184 3.50 6.79 23.51
CA ASP A 184 4.36 5.95 24.36
C ASP A 184 4.42 4.51 23.80
N VAL A 185 3.26 3.93 23.45
CA VAL A 185 3.18 2.60 22.86
C VAL A 185 3.89 2.54 21.51
N LEU A 186 3.68 3.52 20.64
CA LEU A 186 4.35 3.56 19.34
C LEU A 186 5.87 3.62 19.47
N SER A 187 6.40 4.38 20.42
CA SER A 187 7.85 4.51 20.64
C SER A 187 8.51 3.22 21.13
N GLU A 188 7.74 2.32 21.77
CA GLU A 188 8.23 1.02 22.23
C GLU A 188 8.31 -0.04 21.13
N ILE A 189 7.52 0.09 20.04
CA ILE A 189 7.45 -0.92 18.98
C ILE A 189 8.81 -1.19 18.35
N PRO A 190 9.66 -0.20 17.99
CA PRO A 190 10.98 -0.48 17.42
C PRO A 190 11.91 -1.24 18.37
N ARG A 191 11.76 -1.05 19.68
CA ARG A 191 12.52 -1.76 20.71
C ARG A 191 12.07 -3.23 20.76
N VAL A 192 10.77 -3.47 20.88
CA VAL A 192 10.20 -4.83 20.97
C VAL A 192 10.48 -5.65 19.71
N ARG A 193 10.56 -5.00 18.55
CA ARG A 193 10.87 -5.71 17.28
C ARG A 193 12.34 -6.18 17.16
N LYS A 194 13.24 -5.63 17.97
CA LYS A 194 14.66 -6.06 17.97
C LYS A 194 14.89 -7.29 18.83
N ASP A 195 13.99 -7.57 19.79
CA ASP A 195 14.01 -8.73 20.66
C ASP A 195 13.40 -9.96 19.97
#